data_8e152c40b10ba2ab788568585b1a716a
#
_entry.id   8e152c40b10ba2ab788568585b1a716a
#
_cell.length_a   1.000
_cell.length_b   1.000
_cell.length_c   1.000
_cell.angle_alpha   90.00
_cell.angle_beta   90.00
_cell.angle_gamma   90.00
#
_symmetry.space_group_name_H-M   'P 1'
#
loop_
_entity.id
_entity.type
_entity.pdbx_description
1 polymer ?
#
loop_
_entity_poly.entity_id
_entity_poly.type
_entity_poly.pdbx_seq_one_letter_code
_entity_poly.pdbx_strand_id
1 'polypeptide(L)'
;NSLRNATVITHALSTEVVGDGAQVTALKYKDRATDTEHSIELSGIFVQIGLLPNTDFLKGSVELSPRGEIIINERNETNVAGVFAAGDCTTVPYKQIIIATGEGAKASLSAFDYIIRNS
;
A
#
# COMPACT_ATOMS: atom_id res chain seq x y z
N ASN A 1 -4.05 13.39 -24.47
CA ASN A 1 -5.10 13.61 -23.46
C ASN A 1 -6.46 13.69 -24.16
N SER A 2 -7.26 12.64 -24.03
CA SER A 2 -8.62 12.59 -24.64
C SER A 2 -9.70 13.13 -23.70
N LEU A 3 -9.39 13.40 -22.44
CA LEU A 3 -10.34 13.90 -21.43
C LEU A 3 -10.31 15.44 -21.43
N ARG A 4 -11.47 16.05 -21.72
CA ARG A 4 -11.61 17.52 -21.76
C ARG A 4 -11.57 18.20 -20.40
N ASN A 5 -11.81 17.44 -19.33
CA ASN A 5 -11.92 17.89 -17.94
C ASN A 5 -10.78 17.38 -17.05
N ALA A 6 -9.69 16.91 -17.63
CA ALA A 6 -8.53 16.41 -16.89
C ALA A 6 -7.26 17.16 -17.29
N THR A 7 -6.51 17.58 -16.30
CA THR A 7 -5.18 18.18 -16.46
C THR A 7 -4.15 17.30 -15.78
N VAL A 8 -3.06 16.98 -16.47
CA VAL A 8 -1.93 16.24 -15.91
C VAL A 8 -0.81 17.22 -15.63
N ILE A 9 -0.36 17.28 -14.39
CA ILE A 9 0.77 18.08 -13.95
C ILE A 9 1.92 17.12 -13.63
N THR A 10 2.98 17.21 -14.40
CA THR A 10 4.20 16.39 -14.23
C THR A 10 5.23 17.11 -13.35
N HIS A 11 6.22 16.37 -12.83
CA HIS A 11 7.29 16.88 -11.95
C HIS A 11 6.79 17.53 -10.65
N ALA A 12 5.51 17.37 -10.31
CA ALA A 12 4.91 17.93 -9.10
C ALA A 12 5.26 17.08 -7.86
N LEU A 13 5.77 17.72 -6.84
CA LEU A 13 5.94 17.19 -5.50
C LEU A 13 4.92 17.84 -4.58
N SER A 14 3.90 17.10 -4.13
CA SER A 14 2.92 17.62 -3.16
C SER A 14 3.63 17.97 -1.85
N THR A 15 3.45 19.19 -1.38
CA THR A 15 4.12 19.72 -0.18
C THR A 15 3.18 19.97 0.98
N GLU A 16 1.94 20.40 0.71
CA GLU A 16 0.97 20.72 1.76
C GLU A 16 -0.46 20.55 1.28
N VAL A 17 -1.31 19.96 2.14
CA VAL A 17 -2.76 19.96 1.98
C VAL A 17 -3.33 21.11 2.80
N VAL A 18 -4.00 22.05 2.17
CA VAL A 18 -4.58 23.22 2.82
C VAL A 18 -6.06 22.99 3.06
N GLY A 19 -6.54 23.38 4.24
CA GLY A 19 -7.95 23.30 4.62
C GLY A 19 -8.37 24.49 5.48
N ASP A 20 -9.65 24.67 5.64
CA ASP A 20 -10.26 25.72 6.47
C ASP A 20 -10.68 25.22 7.87
N GLY A 21 -10.33 23.99 8.22
CA GLY A 21 -10.72 23.32 9.46
C GLY A 21 -11.98 22.45 9.34
N ALA A 22 -12.74 22.62 8.25
CA ALA A 22 -13.92 21.80 7.94
C ALA A 22 -13.74 20.94 6.68
N GLN A 23 -13.02 21.47 5.69
CA GLN A 23 -12.80 20.78 4.42
C GLN A 23 -11.44 21.16 3.82
N VAL A 24 -10.98 20.34 2.87
CA VAL A 24 -9.82 20.64 2.04
C VAL A 24 -10.16 21.74 1.05
N THR A 25 -9.28 22.73 0.92
CA THR A 25 -9.48 23.90 0.04
C THR A 25 -8.44 24.01 -1.05
N ALA A 26 -7.22 23.53 -0.82
CA ALA A 26 -6.13 23.57 -1.81
C ALA A 26 -5.09 22.48 -1.59
N LEU A 27 -4.29 22.23 -2.64
CA LEU A 27 -3.07 21.46 -2.60
C LEU A 27 -1.91 22.34 -3.05
N LYS A 28 -0.88 22.47 -2.22
CA LYS A 28 0.38 23.06 -2.65
C LYS A 28 1.32 22.00 -3.18
N TYR A 29 2.03 22.34 -4.24
CA TYR A 29 3.06 21.47 -4.80
C TYR A 29 4.24 22.29 -5.29
N LYS A 30 5.41 21.65 -5.31
CA LYS A 30 6.63 22.21 -5.87
C LYS A 30 6.90 21.57 -7.24
N ASP A 31 7.10 22.38 -8.25
CA ASP A 31 7.59 21.91 -9.54
C ASP A 31 9.10 21.60 -9.42
N ARG A 32 9.46 20.33 -9.60
CA ARG A 32 10.86 19.88 -9.48
C ARG A 32 11.75 20.31 -10.64
N ALA A 33 11.17 20.72 -11.77
CA ALA A 33 11.93 21.17 -12.92
C ALA A 33 12.33 22.64 -12.81
N THR A 34 11.46 23.48 -12.21
CA THR A 34 11.66 24.93 -12.07
C THR A 34 11.96 25.37 -10.65
N ASP A 35 11.81 24.46 -9.67
CA ASP A 35 11.96 24.70 -8.24
C ASP A 35 10.96 25.74 -7.68
N THR A 36 9.83 25.95 -8.36
CA THR A 36 8.78 26.90 -8.00
C THR A 36 7.63 26.24 -7.24
N GLU A 37 7.03 27.00 -6.31
CA GLU A 37 5.83 26.56 -5.59
C GLU A 37 4.56 27.03 -6.30
N HIS A 38 3.56 26.15 -6.27
CA HIS A 38 2.24 26.37 -6.87
C HIS A 38 1.15 25.94 -5.90
N SER A 39 -0.05 26.49 -6.09
CA SER A 39 -1.25 26.09 -5.35
C SER A 39 -2.38 25.84 -6.31
N ILE A 40 -3.15 24.78 -6.07
CA ILE A 40 -4.36 24.41 -6.82
C ILE A 40 -5.52 24.41 -5.85
N GLU A 41 -6.56 25.22 -6.13
CA GLU A 41 -7.82 25.18 -5.41
C GLU A 41 -8.58 23.90 -5.79
N LEU A 42 -9.11 23.19 -4.78
CA LEU A 42 -9.83 21.94 -4.97
C LEU A 42 -10.71 21.64 -3.75
N SER A 43 -11.65 20.75 -3.93
CA SER A 43 -12.63 20.34 -2.89
C SER A 43 -12.36 18.95 -2.35
N GLY A 44 -11.36 18.23 -2.85
CA GLY A 44 -11.01 16.90 -2.38
C GLY A 44 -9.75 16.36 -3.07
N ILE A 45 -9.08 15.40 -2.41
CA ILE A 45 -7.85 14.78 -2.90
C ILE A 45 -8.00 13.27 -2.81
N PHE A 46 -7.74 12.57 -3.92
CA PHE A 46 -7.54 11.13 -3.93
C PHE A 46 -6.04 10.84 -3.92
N VAL A 47 -5.57 10.19 -2.87
CA VAL A 47 -4.16 9.82 -2.73
C VAL A 47 -3.97 8.41 -3.30
N GLN A 48 -3.13 8.29 -4.34
CA GLN A 48 -2.80 7.02 -5.01
C GLN A 48 -1.30 6.96 -5.33
N ILE A 49 -0.47 7.36 -4.37
CA ILE A 49 1.00 7.50 -4.57
C ILE A 49 1.71 6.14 -4.55
N GLY A 50 1.09 5.12 -3.99
CA GLY A 50 1.65 3.77 -3.88
C GLY A 50 1.13 3.04 -2.66
N LEU A 51 1.71 1.87 -2.40
CA LEU A 51 1.35 1.01 -1.29
C LEU A 51 2.49 1.01 -0.26
N LEU A 52 2.16 1.34 0.99
CA LEU A 52 3.03 1.14 2.14
C LEU A 52 2.37 0.11 3.05
N PRO A 53 2.98 -1.06 3.27
CA PRO A 53 2.44 -2.05 4.18
C PRO A 53 2.41 -1.50 5.61
N ASN A 54 1.29 -1.64 6.30
CA ASN A 54 1.18 -1.26 7.71
C ASN A 54 1.61 -2.42 8.61
N THR A 55 2.90 -2.72 8.61
CA THR A 55 3.52 -3.91 9.23
C THR A 55 4.54 -3.58 10.31
N ASP A 56 4.67 -2.31 10.68
CA ASP A 56 5.68 -1.85 11.66
C ASP A 56 5.58 -2.58 13.01
N PHE A 57 4.36 -2.96 13.42
CA PHE A 57 4.11 -3.72 14.64
C PHE A 57 4.65 -5.17 14.60
N LEU A 58 5.01 -5.67 13.42
CA LEU A 58 5.55 -7.01 13.21
C LEU A 58 7.10 -7.04 13.19
N LYS A 59 7.74 -5.86 13.26
CA LYS A 59 9.21 -5.78 13.26
C LYS A 59 9.81 -6.59 14.43
N GLY A 60 10.71 -7.49 14.09
CA GLY A 60 11.34 -8.41 15.05
C GLY A 60 10.52 -9.65 15.40
N SER A 61 9.26 -9.75 14.94
CA SER A 61 8.41 -10.94 15.13
C SER A 61 8.39 -11.84 13.89
N VAL A 62 8.28 -11.24 12.70
CA VAL A 62 8.36 -11.95 11.41
C VAL A 62 9.35 -11.25 10.49
N GLU A 63 9.84 -11.98 9.49
CA GLU A 63 10.75 -11.43 8.51
C GLU A 63 10.02 -10.51 7.53
N LEU A 64 10.55 -9.28 7.37
CA LEU A 64 10.01 -8.27 6.48
C LEU A 64 11.01 -7.96 5.36
N SER A 65 10.49 -7.66 4.17
CA SER A 65 11.29 -7.14 3.07
C SER A 65 11.82 -5.72 3.37
N PRO A 66 12.80 -5.20 2.62
CA PRO A 66 13.24 -3.80 2.76
C PRO A 66 12.12 -2.76 2.57
N ARG A 67 11.00 -3.16 1.94
CA ARG A 67 9.81 -2.33 1.74
C ARG A 67 8.77 -2.48 2.86
N GLY A 68 9.04 -3.31 3.87
CA GLY A 68 8.14 -3.61 4.96
C GLY A 68 7.10 -4.69 4.66
N GLU A 69 7.15 -5.37 3.51
CA GLU A 69 6.21 -6.45 3.19
C GLU A 69 6.57 -7.72 3.98
N ILE A 70 5.57 -8.46 4.45
CA ILE A 70 5.78 -9.76 5.10
C ILE A 70 6.30 -10.76 4.07
N ILE A 71 7.45 -11.35 4.31
CA ILE A 71 8.02 -12.37 3.41
C ILE A 71 7.26 -13.67 3.59
N ILE A 72 6.75 -14.21 2.49
CA ILE A 72 6.00 -15.48 2.45
C ILE A 72 6.54 -16.40 1.36
N ASN A 73 6.35 -17.70 1.56
CA ASN A 73 6.59 -18.71 0.54
C ASN A 73 5.32 -19.01 -0.29
N GLU A 74 5.38 -20.00 -1.17
CA GLU A 74 4.27 -20.44 -2.03
C GLU A 74 3.03 -20.91 -1.26
N ARG A 75 3.19 -21.29 0.00
CA ARG A 75 2.12 -21.76 0.90
C ARG A 75 1.63 -20.66 1.86
N ASN A 76 2.04 -19.40 1.65
CA ASN A 76 1.75 -18.27 2.53
C ASN A 76 2.32 -18.41 3.96
N GLU A 77 3.32 -19.28 4.14
CA GLU A 77 4.02 -19.42 5.42
C GLU A 77 5.06 -18.30 5.56
N THR A 78 5.16 -17.75 6.76
CA THR A 78 6.23 -16.82 7.14
C THR A 78 7.45 -17.62 7.63
N ASN A 79 8.50 -16.92 8.04
CA ASN A 79 9.66 -17.53 8.71
C ASN A 79 9.33 -18.08 10.11
N VAL A 80 8.16 -17.80 10.66
CA VAL A 80 7.71 -18.28 11.97
C VAL A 80 6.71 -19.42 11.78
N ALA A 81 7.04 -20.61 12.30
CA ALA A 81 6.19 -21.79 12.18
C ALA A 81 4.79 -21.54 12.76
N GLY A 82 3.75 -21.91 12.02
CA GLY A 82 2.35 -21.69 12.40
C GLY A 82 1.82 -20.26 12.17
N VAL A 83 2.65 -19.36 11.62
CA VAL A 83 2.24 -18.00 11.26
C VAL A 83 2.18 -17.88 9.74
N PHE A 84 1.02 -17.48 9.23
CA PHE A 84 0.71 -17.32 7.81
C PHE A 84 0.32 -15.88 7.53
N ALA A 85 0.60 -15.40 6.32
CA ALA A 85 0.22 -14.07 5.90
C ALA A 85 -0.30 -14.06 4.45
N ALA A 86 -1.23 -13.16 4.15
CA ALA A 86 -1.84 -13.03 2.83
C ALA A 86 -2.18 -11.57 2.51
N GLY A 87 -2.35 -11.28 1.23
CA GLY A 87 -2.81 -9.99 0.73
C GLY A 87 -1.70 -8.96 0.52
N ASP A 88 -2.08 -7.72 0.40
CA ASP A 88 -1.23 -6.61 -0.06
C ASP A 88 -0.04 -6.30 0.86
N CYS A 89 -0.13 -6.68 2.13
CA CYS A 89 0.96 -6.52 3.08
C CYS A 89 2.10 -7.54 2.94
N THR A 90 1.97 -8.53 2.05
CA THR A 90 2.95 -9.59 1.81
C THR A 90 3.78 -9.34 0.56
N THR A 91 4.78 -10.20 0.30
CA THR A 91 5.62 -10.16 -0.91
C THR A 91 4.93 -10.68 -2.17
N VAL A 92 3.61 -10.93 -2.15
CA VAL A 92 2.85 -11.28 -3.35
C VAL A 92 3.02 -10.19 -4.42
N PRO A 93 3.32 -10.56 -5.70
CA PRO A 93 3.73 -9.57 -6.70
C PRO A 93 2.61 -8.63 -7.15
N TYR A 94 1.35 -9.06 -7.12
CA TYR A 94 0.21 -8.28 -7.58
C TYR A 94 -0.74 -7.93 -6.43
N LYS A 95 -0.98 -6.63 -6.23
CA LYS A 95 -1.79 -6.06 -5.14
C LYS A 95 -3.20 -5.74 -5.67
N GLN A 96 -4.04 -6.76 -5.79
CA GLN A 96 -5.43 -6.66 -6.27
C GLN A 96 -6.36 -7.40 -5.32
N ILE A 97 -7.59 -6.91 -5.13
CA ILE A 97 -8.59 -7.49 -4.22
C ILE A 97 -8.78 -8.99 -4.48
N ILE A 98 -8.91 -9.39 -5.74
CA ILE A 98 -9.10 -10.80 -6.10
C ILE A 98 -7.86 -11.66 -5.78
N ILE A 99 -6.66 -11.11 -5.91
CA ILE A 99 -5.41 -11.79 -5.54
C ILE A 99 -5.37 -11.95 -4.02
N ALA A 100 -5.64 -10.87 -3.26
CA ALA A 100 -5.67 -10.92 -1.79
C ALA A 100 -6.68 -11.96 -1.27
N THR A 101 -7.84 -12.09 -1.91
CA THR A 101 -8.86 -13.10 -1.59
C THR A 101 -8.33 -14.52 -1.83
N GLY A 102 -7.70 -14.76 -2.98
CA GLY A 102 -7.11 -16.06 -3.33
C GLY A 102 -5.95 -16.44 -2.40
N GLU A 103 -5.08 -15.49 -2.09
CA GLU A 103 -3.99 -15.67 -1.13
C GLU A 103 -4.52 -15.97 0.28
N GLY A 104 -5.59 -15.32 0.72
CA GLY A 104 -6.26 -15.59 1.98
C GLY A 104 -6.82 -17.02 2.07
N ALA A 105 -7.46 -17.49 1.01
CA ALA A 105 -7.93 -18.87 0.93
C ALA A 105 -6.75 -19.87 0.99
N LYS A 106 -5.68 -19.63 0.26
CA LYS A 106 -4.46 -20.45 0.26
C LYS A 106 -3.81 -20.50 1.65
N ALA A 107 -3.68 -19.34 2.31
CA ALA A 107 -3.14 -19.25 3.67
C ALA A 107 -3.99 -20.06 4.67
N SER A 108 -5.31 -19.99 4.56
CA SER A 108 -6.24 -20.76 5.41
C SER A 108 -6.08 -22.27 5.24
N LEU A 109 -5.95 -22.74 4.00
CA LEU A 109 -5.71 -24.18 3.72
C LEU A 109 -4.34 -24.62 4.24
N SER A 110 -3.30 -23.80 4.09
CA SER A 110 -1.97 -24.07 4.61
C SER A 110 -1.94 -24.12 6.14
N ALA A 111 -2.68 -23.23 6.79
CA ALA A 111 -2.83 -23.23 8.25
C ALA A 111 -3.57 -24.50 8.75
N PHE A 112 -4.61 -24.92 8.04
CA PHE A 112 -5.31 -26.16 8.33
C PHE A 112 -4.40 -27.39 8.20
N ASP A 113 -3.64 -27.49 7.11
CA ASP A 113 -2.64 -28.55 6.92
C ASP A 113 -1.59 -28.56 8.05
N TYR A 114 -1.14 -27.37 8.47
CA TYR A 114 -0.18 -27.25 9.56
C TYR A 114 -0.73 -27.80 10.87
N ILE A 115 -1.98 -27.46 11.22
CA ILE A 115 -2.64 -27.96 12.44
C ILE A 115 -2.73 -29.49 12.41
N ILE A 116 -3.20 -30.09 11.30
CA ILE A 116 -3.35 -31.56 11.19
C ILE A 116 -2.01 -32.28 11.35
N ARG A 117 -0.92 -31.71 10.82
CA ARG A 117 0.41 -32.35 10.88
C ARG A 117 1.10 -32.21 12.23
N ASN A 118 0.66 -31.26 13.06
CA ASN A 118 1.27 -30.95 14.35
C ASN A 118 0.32 -31.23 15.56
N SER A 119 -0.83 -31.84 15.31
CA SER A 119 -1.75 -32.37 16.31
C SER A 119 -1.44 -33.85 16.54
#